data_669614db34c587534e392ef87a4d71ff
#
_entry.id   669614db34c587534e392ef87a4d71ff
#
_cell.length_a   1.000
_cell.length_b   1.000
_cell.length_c   1.000
_cell.angle_alpha   90.00
_cell.angle_beta   90.00
_cell.angle_gamma   90.00
#
_symmetry.space_group_name_H-M   'P 1'
#
loop_
_entity.id
_entity.type
_entity.pdbx_description
1 polymer ?
#
loop_
_entity_poly.entity_id
_entity_poly.type
_entity_poly.pdbx_seq_one_letter_code
_entity_poly.pdbx_strand_id
1 'polypeptide(L)'
;MSWWLRKGIAFATITLTIHQYTDKDSHTHIDILQVATGGVSSTNENRTLDWIWRDHTDKIFGTLKGRSRWVKLADVDDDKFLKEGYDDMEGDHIQSYVENEERGWTADQVWGFEVIHNEATKTDERRYVRHVVVRKGEDWKQARLVYDYKG
;
A
#
# COMPACT_ATOMS: atom_id res chain seq x y z
N MET A 1 5.17 13.59 3.29
CA MET A 1 6.54 13.17 2.94
C MET A 1 7.32 14.37 2.45
N SER A 2 8.52 14.58 2.99
CA SER A 2 9.35 15.69 2.57
C SER A 2 9.92 15.47 1.17
N TRP A 3 10.27 16.57 0.48
CA TRP A 3 10.77 16.52 -0.89
C TRP A 3 12.08 15.71 -1.02
N TRP A 4 13.03 15.90 -0.10
CA TRP A 4 14.31 15.16 -0.14
C TRP A 4 14.12 13.67 0.11
N LEU A 5 13.18 13.28 0.97
CA LEU A 5 12.86 11.89 1.24
C LEU A 5 12.29 11.22 -0.01
N ARG A 6 11.41 11.92 -0.72
CA ARG A 6 10.84 11.43 -1.97
C ARG A 6 11.92 11.22 -3.04
N LYS A 7 12.89 12.12 -3.14
CA LYS A 7 14.04 11.96 -4.05
C LYS A 7 14.91 10.75 -3.67
N GLY A 8 15.18 10.56 -2.40
CA GLY A 8 15.95 9.41 -1.92
C GLY A 8 15.29 8.09 -2.31
N ILE A 9 13.97 8.00 -2.15
CA ILE A 9 13.20 6.82 -2.53
C ILE A 9 13.26 6.58 -4.05
N ALA A 10 13.25 7.63 -4.87
CA ALA A 10 13.28 7.50 -6.32
C ALA A 10 14.53 6.81 -6.86
N PHE A 11 15.64 6.83 -6.12
CA PHE A 11 16.89 6.19 -6.51
C PHE A 11 17.13 4.82 -5.85
N ALA A 12 16.21 4.37 -5.01
CA ALA A 12 16.32 3.08 -4.33
C ALA A 12 15.44 2.04 -4.99
N THR A 13 15.94 0.80 -5.06
CA THR A 13 15.10 -0.36 -5.38
C THR A 13 14.47 -0.85 -4.09
N ILE A 14 13.14 -0.95 -4.08
CA ILE A 14 12.37 -1.41 -2.93
C ILE A 14 11.93 -2.84 -3.18
N THR A 15 12.32 -3.75 -2.27
CA THR A 15 11.91 -5.15 -2.31
C THR A 15 10.93 -5.43 -1.19
N LEU A 16 9.79 -6.01 -1.53
CA LEU A 16 8.79 -6.45 -0.57
C LEU A 16 8.84 -7.97 -0.44
N THR A 17 8.96 -8.44 0.79
CA THR A 17 8.75 -9.85 1.10
C THR A 17 7.42 -9.97 1.82
N ILE A 18 6.46 -10.64 1.20
CA ILE A 18 5.08 -10.67 1.66
C ILE A 18 4.72 -12.08 2.13
N HIS A 19 4.20 -12.18 3.34
CA HIS A 19 3.66 -13.42 3.89
C HIS A 19 2.21 -13.20 4.30
N GLN A 20 1.31 -13.87 3.61
CA GLN A 20 -0.13 -13.83 3.93
C GLN A 20 -0.54 -15.15 4.56
N TYR A 21 -1.26 -15.10 5.67
CA TYR A 21 -1.76 -16.29 6.36
C TYR A 21 -3.05 -15.97 7.10
N THR A 22 -3.77 -17.03 7.44
CA THR A 22 -5.01 -16.93 8.23
C THR A 22 -4.77 -17.57 9.59
N ASP A 23 -5.14 -16.88 10.65
CA ASP A 23 -4.98 -17.38 12.01
C ASP A 23 -6.15 -18.31 12.41
N LYS A 24 -6.07 -18.85 13.64
CA LYS A 24 -7.07 -19.76 14.17
C LYS A 24 -8.48 -19.14 14.29
N ASP A 25 -8.55 -17.83 14.37
CA ASP A 25 -9.81 -17.09 14.47
C ASP A 25 -10.33 -16.62 13.11
N SER A 26 -9.75 -17.14 12.03
CA SER A 26 -10.10 -16.82 10.63
C SER A 26 -9.80 -15.38 10.22
N HIS A 27 -8.92 -14.70 10.93
CA HIS A 27 -8.43 -13.39 10.52
C HIS A 27 -7.25 -13.53 9.56
N THR A 28 -7.26 -12.79 8.48
CA THR A 28 -6.13 -12.76 7.54
C THR A 28 -5.09 -11.76 8.02
N HIS A 29 -3.85 -12.21 8.03
CA HIS A 29 -2.68 -11.39 8.33
C HIS A 29 -1.81 -11.25 7.08
N ILE A 30 -1.23 -10.07 6.93
CA ILE A 30 -0.23 -9.81 5.89
C ILE A 30 0.96 -9.16 6.55
N ASP A 31 2.07 -9.88 6.56
CA ASP A 31 3.34 -9.39 7.07
C ASP A 31 4.23 -9.04 5.88
N ILE A 32 4.68 -7.80 5.82
CA ILE A 32 5.50 -7.31 4.72
C ILE A 32 6.79 -6.75 5.29
N LEU A 33 7.91 -7.35 4.84
CA LEU A 33 9.22 -6.75 5.06
C LEU A 33 9.57 -5.93 3.83
N GLN A 34 9.77 -4.64 4.03
CA GLN A 34 10.16 -3.71 2.98
C GLN A 34 11.62 -3.32 3.17
N VAL A 35 12.43 -3.63 2.17
CA VAL A 35 13.86 -3.34 2.19
C VAL A 35 14.21 -2.46 0.99
N ALA A 36 14.88 -1.35 1.26
CA ALA A 36 15.38 -0.46 0.22
C ALA A 36 16.90 -0.63 0.11
N THR A 37 17.40 -0.61 -1.13
CA THR A 37 18.84 -0.64 -1.39
C THR A 37 19.49 0.73 -1.10
N GLY A 38 20.80 0.76 -0.98
CA GLY A 38 21.54 2.01 -0.82
C GLY A 38 21.59 2.55 0.61
N GLY A 39 21.38 1.71 1.61
CA GLY A 39 21.53 2.08 3.02
C GLY A 39 20.29 2.72 3.65
N VAL A 40 19.18 2.75 2.93
CA VAL A 40 17.89 3.16 3.49
C VAL A 40 17.39 2.05 4.41
N SER A 41 16.83 2.41 5.56
CA SER A 41 16.39 1.45 6.56
C SER A 41 15.26 0.55 6.05
N SER A 42 15.22 -0.70 6.57
CA SER A 42 14.11 -1.59 6.33
C SER A 42 12.93 -1.25 7.25
N THR A 43 11.72 -1.56 6.81
CA THR A 43 10.51 -1.42 7.61
C THR A 43 9.67 -2.69 7.55
N ASN A 44 8.94 -2.94 8.63
CA ASN A 44 7.96 -4.02 8.69
C ASN A 44 6.55 -3.41 8.65
N GLU A 45 5.71 -3.94 7.78
CA GLU A 45 4.29 -3.64 7.76
C GLU A 45 3.55 -4.92 8.14
N ASN A 46 3.01 -4.99 9.34
CA ASN A 46 2.24 -6.15 9.80
C ASN A 46 0.79 -5.72 9.92
N ARG A 47 -0.06 -6.32 9.09
CA ARG A 47 -1.46 -5.92 8.98
C ARG A 47 -2.37 -7.09 9.28
N THR A 48 -3.42 -6.82 10.07
CA THR A 48 -4.52 -7.76 10.29
C THR A 48 -5.76 -7.19 9.61
N LEU A 49 -6.42 -7.99 8.78
CA LEU A 49 -7.54 -7.53 7.97
C LEU A 49 -8.86 -7.64 8.72
N ASP A 50 -8.96 -6.92 9.84
CA ASP A 50 -10.12 -6.94 10.74
C ASP A 50 -10.76 -5.57 10.97
N TRP A 51 -10.21 -4.54 10.30
CA TRP A 51 -10.67 -3.15 10.38
C TRP A 51 -10.57 -2.54 11.78
N ILE A 52 -9.70 -3.08 12.64
CA ILE A 52 -9.45 -2.56 13.99
C ILE A 52 -8.27 -1.61 13.97
N TRP A 53 -8.43 -0.45 14.58
CA TRP A 53 -7.35 0.54 14.70
C TRP A 53 -6.20 0.01 15.56
N ARG A 54 -4.97 0.20 15.06
CA ARG A 54 -3.74 -0.13 15.77
C ARG A 54 -2.74 0.99 15.64
N ASP A 55 -2.05 1.27 16.74
CA ASP A 55 -0.97 2.25 16.75
C ASP A 55 0.33 1.58 16.30
N HIS A 56 1.13 2.33 15.57
CA HIS A 56 2.43 1.91 15.09
C HIS A 56 3.38 3.10 15.13
N THR A 57 4.59 2.92 15.67
CA THR A 57 5.60 3.97 15.66
C THR A 57 6.59 3.71 14.55
N ASP A 58 6.72 4.68 13.66
CA ASP A 58 7.63 4.65 12.53
C ASP A 58 8.76 5.64 12.77
N LYS A 59 9.99 5.25 12.41
CA LYS A 59 11.16 6.11 12.63
C LYS A 59 11.12 7.39 11.81
N ILE A 60 10.47 7.35 10.65
CA ILE A 60 10.41 8.48 9.72
C ILE A 60 9.17 9.33 9.97
N PHE A 61 8.02 8.68 10.16
CA PHE A 61 6.71 9.34 10.20
C PHE A 61 6.16 9.55 11.60
N GLY A 62 6.83 9.04 12.64
CA GLY A 62 6.38 9.13 14.02
C GLY A 62 5.27 8.13 14.35
N THR A 63 4.35 8.52 15.22
CA THR A 63 3.24 7.64 15.64
C THR A 63 2.12 7.66 14.62
N LEU A 64 1.80 6.48 14.10
CA LEU A 64 0.75 6.26 13.12
C LEU A 64 -0.37 5.42 13.73
N LYS A 65 -1.58 5.64 13.27
CA LYS A 65 -2.75 4.86 13.62
C LYS A 65 -3.35 4.32 12.34
N GLY A 66 -3.47 3.01 12.24
CA GLY A 66 -3.90 2.37 10.99
C GLY A 66 -4.86 1.22 11.19
N ARG A 67 -5.59 0.90 10.14
CA ARG A 67 -6.45 -0.28 10.07
C ARG A 67 -6.53 -0.80 8.65
N SER A 68 -6.80 -2.09 8.50
CA SER A 68 -6.85 -2.75 7.21
C SER A 68 -8.01 -3.75 7.16
N ARG A 69 -8.52 -3.98 5.95
CA ARG A 69 -9.64 -4.91 5.72
C ARG A 69 -9.62 -5.49 4.31
N TRP A 70 -10.30 -6.61 4.16
CA TRP A 70 -10.81 -7.03 2.86
C TRP A 70 -11.95 -6.10 2.46
N VAL A 71 -12.05 -5.73 1.20
CA VAL A 71 -13.07 -4.80 0.73
C VAL A 71 -13.46 -5.09 -0.70
N LYS A 72 -14.73 -4.89 -1.02
CA LYS A 72 -15.18 -4.75 -2.41
C LYS A 72 -14.97 -3.30 -2.84
N LEU A 73 -14.62 -3.08 -4.09
CA LEU A 73 -14.38 -1.71 -4.57
C LEU A 73 -15.60 -0.81 -4.42
N ALA A 74 -16.80 -1.36 -4.53
CA ALA A 74 -18.03 -0.62 -4.31
C ALA A 74 -18.18 -0.08 -2.87
N ASP A 75 -17.51 -0.69 -1.91
CA ASP A 75 -17.57 -0.30 -0.50
C ASP A 75 -16.42 0.62 -0.08
N VAL A 76 -15.51 0.94 -1.00
CA VAL A 76 -14.50 1.95 -0.76
C VAL A 76 -15.16 3.31 -0.97
N ASP A 77 -15.26 4.06 0.12
CA ASP A 77 -15.71 5.43 0.04
C ASP A 77 -14.69 6.24 -0.72
N ASP A 78 -15.15 7.34 -1.36
CA ASP A 78 -14.17 8.28 -1.79
C ASP A 78 -13.60 8.06 -3.19
N ASP A 79 -12.34 8.33 -3.36
CA ASP A 79 -11.64 8.66 -4.58
C ASP A 79 -11.75 7.59 -5.66
N LYS A 80 -12.20 7.99 -6.84
CA LYS A 80 -12.28 7.12 -8.02
C LYS A 80 -10.94 6.45 -8.33
N PHE A 81 -9.83 7.15 -8.09
CA PHE A 81 -8.49 6.64 -8.32
C PHE A 81 -8.20 5.34 -7.55
N LEU A 82 -8.74 5.22 -6.33
CA LEU A 82 -8.56 4.02 -5.50
C LEU A 82 -9.33 2.80 -6.03
N LYS A 83 -10.32 3.03 -6.88
CA LYS A 83 -11.30 2.02 -7.30
C LYS A 83 -11.19 1.60 -8.76
N GLU A 84 -10.23 2.13 -9.51
CA GLU A 84 -10.16 1.89 -10.95
C GLU A 84 -8.88 1.19 -11.40
N GLY A 85 -8.94 0.56 -12.56
CA GLY A 85 -7.77 0.01 -13.24
C GLY A 85 -7.36 -1.40 -12.87
N TYR A 86 -8.08 -2.06 -11.96
CA TYR A 86 -7.74 -3.43 -11.54
C TYR A 86 -8.23 -4.46 -12.55
N ASP A 87 -7.53 -5.59 -12.64
CA ASP A 87 -7.91 -6.70 -13.52
C ASP A 87 -9.20 -7.41 -13.05
N ASP A 88 -9.43 -7.45 -11.75
CA ASP A 88 -10.64 -7.98 -11.13
C ASP A 88 -11.37 -6.86 -10.39
N MET A 89 -12.38 -6.28 -11.01
CA MET A 89 -13.16 -5.19 -10.46
C MET A 89 -14.25 -5.66 -9.50
N GLU A 90 -14.59 -6.94 -9.53
CA GLU A 90 -15.67 -7.52 -8.71
C GLU A 90 -15.15 -8.31 -7.50
N GLY A 91 -13.88 -8.66 -7.49
CA GLY A 91 -13.27 -9.46 -6.45
C GLY A 91 -12.97 -8.68 -5.16
N ASP A 92 -12.38 -9.39 -4.21
CA ASP A 92 -11.94 -8.78 -2.97
C ASP A 92 -10.59 -8.10 -3.16
N HIS A 93 -10.49 -6.90 -2.60
CA HIS A 93 -9.26 -6.13 -2.54
C HIS A 93 -8.88 -5.89 -1.08
N ILE A 94 -7.70 -5.34 -0.86
CA ILE A 94 -7.28 -4.94 0.48
C ILE A 94 -7.28 -3.42 0.54
N GLN A 95 -7.91 -2.89 1.58
CA GLN A 95 -7.82 -1.47 1.90
C GLN A 95 -7.02 -1.29 3.17
N SER A 96 -6.08 -0.36 3.13
CA SER A 96 -5.30 0.03 4.30
C SER A 96 -5.39 1.54 4.47
N TYR A 97 -5.79 1.96 5.66
CA TYR A 97 -5.97 3.38 5.98
C TYR A 97 -5.11 3.75 7.17
N VAL A 98 -4.36 4.83 7.04
CA VAL A 98 -3.41 5.31 8.06
C VAL A 98 -3.65 6.78 8.33
N GLU A 99 -3.59 7.16 9.60
CA GLU A 99 -3.63 8.55 10.05
C GLU A 99 -2.37 8.90 10.83
N ASN A 100 -1.85 10.09 10.59
CA ASN A 100 -0.87 10.74 11.45
C ASN A 100 -1.53 11.98 12.03
N GLU A 101 -2.07 11.87 13.24
CA GLU A 101 -2.78 12.97 13.89
C GLU A 101 -1.83 14.12 14.24
N GLU A 102 -0.61 13.79 14.64
CA GLU A 102 0.38 14.79 15.02
C GLU A 102 0.77 15.71 13.86
N ARG A 103 0.96 15.13 12.67
CA ARG A 103 1.34 15.87 11.47
C ARG A 103 0.18 16.22 10.56
N GLY A 104 -1.02 15.75 10.88
CA GLY A 104 -2.26 16.13 10.20
C GLY A 104 -2.44 15.56 8.81
N TRP A 105 -1.94 14.35 8.53
CA TRP A 105 -2.14 13.72 7.23
C TRP A 105 -2.78 12.32 7.35
N THR A 106 -3.40 11.90 6.26
CA THR A 106 -3.95 10.55 6.11
C THR A 106 -3.45 9.92 4.82
N ALA A 107 -3.37 8.59 4.82
CA ALA A 107 -3.07 7.82 3.62
C ALA A 107 -4.08 6.69 3.48
N ASP A 108 -4.79 6.66 2.35
CA ASP A 108 -5.72 5.60 2.00
C ASP A 108 -5.17 4.81 0.83
N GLN A 109 -5.14 3.50 0.94
CA GLN A 109 -4.59 2.61 -0.07
C GLN A 109 -5.57 1.51 -0.41
N VAL A 110 -5.62 1.15 -1.68
CA VAL A 110 -6.27 -0.07 -2.14
C VAL A 110 -5.24 -0.88 -2.92
N TRP A 111 -5.15 -2.17 -2.60
CA TRP A 111 -4.20 -3.10 -3.19
C TRP A 111 -4.92 -4.07 -4.11
N GLY A 112 -4.29 -4.39 -5.22
CA GLY A 112 -4.86 -5.33 -6.18
C GLY A 112 -3.84 -5.69 -7.25
N PHE A 113 -4.36 -6.09 -8.39
CA PHE A 113 -3.55 -6.46 -9.54
C PHE A 113 -4.05 -5.73 -10.78
N GLU A 114 -3.10 -5.39 -11.66
CA GLU A 114 -3.40 -4.82 -12.97
C GLU A 114 -2.67 -5.61 -14.05
N VAL A 115 -3.25 -5.66 -15.23
CA VAL A 115 -2.57 -6.20 -16.41
C VAL A 115 -1.82 -5.05 -17.07
N ILE A 116 -0.52 -5.21 -17.20
CA ILE A 116 0.38 -4.18 -17.73
C ILE A 116 1.08 -4.75 -18.97
N HIS A 117 1.03 -4.00 -20.07
CA HIS A 117 1.74 -4.38 -21.28
C HIS A 117 3.22 -4.07 -21.14
N ASN A 118 4.05 -5.09 -21.37
CA ASN A 118 5.51 -4.94 -21.38
C ASN A 118 5.96 -4.76 -22.84
N GLU A 119 6.42 -3.56 -23.20
CA GLU A 119 6.85 -3.23 -24.56
C GLU A 119 8.11 -3.99 -24.98
N ALA A 120 8.99 -4.31 -24.03
CA ALA A 120 10.22 -5.03 -24.33
C ALA A 120 9.96 -6.48 -24.73
N THR A 121 9.04 -7.17 -24.08
CA THR A 121 8.70 -8.57 -24.32
C THR A 121 7.46 -8.74 -25.23
N LYS A 122 6.72 -7.66 -25.46
CA LYS A 122 5.46 -7.66 -26.23
C LYS A 122 4.41 -8.57 -25.58
N THR A 123 4.43 -8.68 -24.26
CA THR A 123 3.49 -9.52 -23.49
C THR A 123 2.74 -8.69 -22.47
N ASP A 124 1.54 -9.15 -22.12
CA ASP A 124 0.77 -8.61 -21.00
C ASP A 124 1.14 -9.36 -19.75
N GLU A 125 1.40 -8.60 -18.68
CA GLU A 125 1.85 -9.15 -17.40
C GLU A 125 0.92 -8.68 -16.28
N ARG A 126 0.52 -9.61 -15.42
CA ARG A 126 -0.27 -9.28 -14.23
C ARG A 126 0.68 -8.84 -13.13
N ARG A 127 0.49 -7.62 -12.62
CA ARG A 127 1.36 -7.01 -11.61
C ARG A 127 0.58 -6.65 -10.35
N TYR A 128 1.20 -6.86 -9.20
CA TYR A 128 0.71 -6.33 -7.94
C TYR A 128 0.82 -4.81 -7.96
N VAL A 129 -0.25 -4.14 -7.54
CA VAL A 129 -0.29 -2.67 -7.51
C VAL A 129 -0.90 -2.17 -6.21
N ARG A 130 -0.50 -0.98 -5.83
CA ARG A 130 -1.12 -0.21 -4.75
C ARG A 130 -1.51 1.15 -5.30
N HIS A 131 -2.75 1.53 -5.11
CA HIS A 131 -3.21 2.89 -5.36
C HIS A 131 -3.29 3.61 -4.03
N VAL A 132 -2.62 4.75 -3.91
CA VAL A 132 -2.48 5.49 -2.64
C VAL A 132 -2.94 6.92 -2.84
N VAL A 133 -3.75 7.41 -1.91
CA VAL A 133 -4.13 8.83 -1.84
C VAL A 133 -3.70 9.36 -0.47
N VAL A 134 -2.86 10.37 -0.48
CA VAL A 134 -2.39 11.05 0.74
C VAL A 134 -3.03 12.43 0.80
N ARG A 135 -3.61 12.75 1.95
CA ARG A 135 -4.26 14.05 2.18
C ARG A 135 -3.68 14.74 3.40
N LYS A 136 -3.47 16.05 3.26
CA LYS A 136 -3.07 16.91 4.37
C LYS A 136 -3.81 18.25 4.21
N GLY A 137 -4.82 18.47 5.07
CA GLY A 137 -5.70 19.62 4.92
C GLY A 137 -6.43 19.58 3.59
N GLU A 138 -6.30 20.64 2.79
CA GLU A 138 -6.89 20.71 1.45
C GLU A 138 -5.97 20.14 0.36
N ASP A 139 -4.72 19.84 0.70
CA ASP A 139 -3.75 19.27 -0.23
C ASP A 139 -3.92 17.76 -0.31
N TRP A 140 -3.76 17.21 -1.51
CA TRP A 140 -3.80 15.78 -1.71
C TRP A 140 -2.88 15.37 -2.85
N LYS A 141 -2.42 14.12 -2.79
CA LYS A 141 -1.58 13.51 -3.84
C LYS A 141 -1.99 12.07 -4.06
N GLN A 142 -1.86 11.62 -5.29
CA GLN A 142 -2.09 10.24 -5.70
C GLN A 142 -0.78 9.60 -6.11
N ALA A 143 -0.64 8.31 -5.82
CA ALA A 143 0.48 7.52 -6.29
C ALA A 143 0.00 6.12 -6.66
N ARG A 144 0.50 5.62 -7.78
CA ARG A 144 0.29 4.26 -8.23
C ARG A 144 1.63 3.54 -8.15
N LEU A 145 1.70 2.52 -7.30
CA LEU A 145 2.90 1.72 -7.11
C LEU A 145 2.71 0.39 -7.83
N VAL A 146 3.63 0.06 -8.72
CA VAL A 146 3.60 -1.17 -9.52
C VAL A 146 4.81 -2.01 -9.15
N TYR A 147 4.61 -3.29 -8.87
CA TYR A 147 5.65 -4.18 -8.39
C TYR A 147 5.89 -5.33 -9.36
N ASP A 148 7.15 -5.67 -9.58
CA ASP A 148 7.56 -6.85 -10.33
C ASP A 148 7.59 -8.06 -9.40
N TYR A 149 7.14 -9.21 -9.90
CA TYR A 149 7.24 -10.46 -9.16
C TYR A 149 8.62 -11.08 -9.35
N LYS A 150 9.25 -11.46 -8.27
CA LYS A 150 10.60 -12.05 -8.30
C LYS A 150 10.66 -13.54 -8.00
N GLY A 151 9.55 -14.11 -7.61
CA GLY A 151 9.52 -15.54 -7.25
C GLY A 151 9.38 -15.87 -5.78
#